data_706bc3db600f8d463c596674237f5ce9
#
_entry.id   706bc3db600f8d463c596674237f5ce9
#
_cell.length_a   1.000
_cell.length_b   1.000
_cell.length_c   1.000
_cell.angle_alpha   90.00
_cell.angle_beta   90.00
_cell.angle_gamma   90.00
#
_symmetry.space_group_name_H-M   'P 1'
#
loop_
_entity.id
_entity.type
_entity.pdbx_description
1 polymer ?
#
loop_
_entity_poly.entity_id
_entity_poly.type
_entity_poly.pdbx_seq_one_letter_code
_entity_poly.pdbx_strand_id
1 'polypeptide(L)'
;MFKKDEDFDAMGDNAHKAAADQIRAYIERFERLEAEKQDVMQGQKDIMAEAKGNGFNVKALRKIIADRKRDADDLAEEQAIVELYKSALGI
;
A
#
# COMPACT_ATOMS: atom_id res chain seq x y z
N MET A 1 11.85 -12.55 19.46
CA MET A 1 11.02 -13.63 19.98
C MET A 1 9.81 -13.05 20.70
N PHE A 2 8.65 -13.55 20.44
CA PHE A 2 7.42 -13.09 21.09
C PHE A 2 7.41 -13.54 22.55
N LYS A 3 7.38 -12.59 23.47
CA LYS A 3 7.31 -12.90 24.90
C LYS A 3 5.85 -12.95 25.34
N LYS A 4 5.49 -13.99 26.07
CA LYS A 4 4.15 -14.13 26.61
C LYS A 4 3.84 -12.99 27.58
N ASP A 5 2.75 -12.28 27.31
CA ASP A 5 2.33 -11.14 28.12
C ASP A 5 1.59 -11.62 29.37
N GLU A 6 2.06 -11.21 30.54
CA GLU A 6 1.40 -11.54 31.80
C GLU A 6 -0.01 -10.97 31.90
N ASP A 7 -0.23 -9.77 31.36
CA ASP A 7 -1.55 -9.13 31.31
C ASP A 7 -2.52 -9.93 30.44
N PHE A 8 -2.04 -10.48 29.33
CA PHE A 8 -2.84 -11.36 28.47
C PHE A 8 -3.19 -12.66 29.19
N ASP A 9 -2.25 -13.26 29.91
CA ASP A 9 -2.46 -14.50 30.69
C ASP A 9 -3.43 -14.30 31.86
N ALA A 10 -3.49 -13.08 32.41
CA ALA A 10 -4.39 -12.75 33.50
C ALA A 10 -5.83 -12.51 33.04
N MET A 11 -6.09 -12.39 31.74
CA MET A 11 -7.42 -12.26 31.20
C MET A 11 -8.27 -13.52 31.43
N GLY A 12 -9.57 -13.35 31.64
CA GLY A 12 -10.50 -14.46 31.67
C GLY A 12 -10.63 -15.16 30.31
N ASP A 13 -11.15 -16.38 30.30
CA ASP A 13 -11.26 -17.21 29.07
C ASP A 13 -11.99 -16.49 27.92
N ASN A 14 -13.07 -15.75 28.22
CA ASN A 14 -13.81 -15.00 27.21
C ASN A 14 -12.98 -13.85 26.64
N ALA A 15 -12.21 -13.18 27.49
CA ALA A 15 -11.34 -12.09 27.05
C ALA A 15 -10.17 -12.62 26.21
N HIS A 16 -9.59 -13.76 26.58
CA HIS A 16 -8.57 -14.46 25.81
C HIS A 16 -9.09 -14.82 24.41
N LYS A 17 -10.28 -15.38 24.35
CA LYS A 17 -10.91 -15.77 23.08
C LYS A 17 -11.16 -14.56 22.21
N ALA A 18 -11.70 -13.48 22.78
CA ALA A 18 -11.95 -12.25 22.05
C ALA A 18 -10.66 -11.63 21.50
N ALA A 19 -9.60 -11.62 22.31
CA ALA A 19 -8.30 -11.13 21.89
C ALA A 19 -7.69 -12.00 20.80
N ALA A 20 -7.79 -13.33 20.94
CA ALA A 20 -7.30 -14.27 19.93
C ALA A 20 -8.04 -14.12 18.60
N ASP A 21 -9.36 -13.95 18.64
CA ASP A 21 -10.18 -13.73 17.45
C ASP A 21 -9.81 -12.41 16.74
N GLN A 22 -9.56 -11.36 17.52
CA GLN A 22 -9.12 -10.07 17.00
C GLN A 22 -7.75 -10.15 16.33
N ILE A 23 -6.80 -10.79 16.98
CA ILE A 23 -5.45 -11.03 16.44
C ILE A 23 -5.56 -11.80 15.12
N ARG A 24 -6.33 -12.88 15.11
CA ARG A 24 -6.55 -13.68 13.90
C ARG A 24 -7.16 -12.84 12.78
N ALA A 25 -8.14 -12.01 13.10
CA ALA A 25 -8.78 -11.14 12.12
C ALA A 25 -7.79 -10.16 11.48
N TYR A 26 -6.90 -9.56 12.25
CA TYR A 26 -5.86 -8.69 11.71
C TYR A 26 -4.90 -9.44 10.81
N ILE A 27 -4.47 -10.62 11.21
CA ILE A 27 -3.58 -11.46 10.40
C ILE A 27 -4.23 -11.82 9.08
N GLU A 28 -5.48 -12.28 9.11
CA GLU A 28 -6.21 -12.67 7.90
C GLU A 28 -6.44 -11.51 6.95
N ARG A 29 -6.75 -10.34 7.49
CA ARG A 29 -6.91 -9.11 6.68
C ARG A 29 -5.61 -8.70 6.02
N PHE A 30 -4.51 -8.76 6.76
CA PHE A 30 -3.19 -8.44 6.21
C PHE A 30 -2.79 -9.44 5.13
N GLU A 31 -2.95 -10.71 5.38
CA GLU A 31 -2.59 -11.77 4.42
C GLU A 31 -3.42 -11.67 3.14
N ARG A 32 -4.69 -11.32 3.25
CA ARG A 32 -5.54 -11.10 2.08
C ARG A 32 -5.00 -9.97 1.21
N LEU A 33 -4.64 -8.84 1.82
CA LEU A 33 -4.06 -7.70 1.10
C LEU A 33 -2.70 -8.05 0.50
N GLU A 34 -1.90 -8.86 1.19
CA GLU A 34 -0.63 -9.34 0.65
C GLU A 34 -0.84 -10.19 -0.61
N ALA A 35 -1.84 -11.05 -0.59
CA ALA A 35 -2.20 -11.86 -1.76
C ALA A 35 -2.68 -10.98 -2.92
N GLU A 36 -3.54 -10.00 -2.65
CA GLU A 36 -4.02 -9.04 -3.66
C GLU A 36 -2.86 -8.23 -4.25
N LYS A 37 -1.93 -7.81 -3.41
CA LYS A 37 -0.72 -7.10 -3.84
C LYS A 37 0.10 -7.94 -4.81
N GLN A 38 0.29 -9.23 -4.50
CA GLN A 38 1.04 -10.14 -5.38
C GLN A 38 0.32 -10.32 -6.72
N ASP A 39 -1.00 -10.43 -6.71
CA ASP A 39 -1.79 -10.52 -7.94
C ASP A 39 -1.65 -9.27 -8.80
N VAL A 40 -1.70 -8.09 -8.20
CA VAL A 40 -1.49 -6.81 -8.90
C VAL A 40 -0.08 -6.75 -9.49
N MET A 41 0.93 -7.13 -8.74
CA MET A 41 2.31 -7.14 -9.22
C MET A 41 2.49 -8.08 -10.41
N GLN A 42 1.85 -9.26 -10.35
CA GLN A 42 1.88 -10.21 -11.47
C GLN A 42 1.18 -9.63 -12.71
N GLY A 43 0.03 -8.96 -12.52
CA GLY A 43 -0.66 -8.27 -13.61
C GLY A 43 0.20 -7.21 -14.29
N GLN A 44 0.96 -6.45 -13.53
CA GLN A 44 1.91 -5.47 -14.08
C GLN A 44 3.01 -6.14 -14.91
N LYS A 45 3.55 -7.25 -14.43
CA LYS A 45 4.54 -8.02 -15.19
C LYS A 45 3.96 -8.56 -16.50
N ASP A 46 2.73 -9.01 -16.46
CA ASP A 46 2.04 -9.55 -17.63
C ASP A 46 1.86 -8.47 -18.70
N ILE A 47 1.52 -7.25 -18.31
CA ILE A 47 1.41 -6.09 -19.24
C ILE A 47 2.75 -5.84 -19.92
N MET A 48 3.84 -5.85 -19.18
CA MET A 48 5.16 -5.62 -19.75
C MET A 48 5.61 -6.76 -20.67
N ALA A 49 5.25 -8.00 -20.32
CA ALA A 49 5.52 -9.15 -21.17
C ALA A 49 4.75 -9.07 -22.50
N GLU A 50 3.50 -8.64 -22.45
CA GLU A 50 2.67 -8.40 -23.63
C GLU A 50 3.28 -7.31 -24.52
N ALA A 51 3.67 -6.19 -23.93
CA ALA A 51 4.30 -5.09 -24.66
C ALA A 51 5.59 -5.54 -25.35
N LYS A 52 6.41 -6.30 -24.65
CA LYS A 52 7.65 -6.87 -25.21
C LYS A 52 7.34 -7.82 -26.37
N GLY A 53 6.32 -8.68 -26.22
CA GLY A 53 5.87 -9.58 -27.28
C GLY A 53 5.39 -8.85 -28.51
N ASN A 54 4.85 -7.64 -28.36
CA ASN A 54 4.42 -6.77 -29.46
C ASN A 54 5.54 -5.88 -30.02
N GLY A 55 6.78 -6.09 -29.59
CA GLY A 55 7.96 -5.40 -30.12
C GLY A 55 8.29 -4.07 -29.46
N PHE A 56 7.64 -3.72 -28.36
CA PHE A 56 7.93 -2.48 -27.66
C PHE A 56 9.10 -2.62 -26.69
N ASN A 57 9.77 -1.50 -26.42
CA ASN A 57 10.88 -1.44 -25.48
C ASN A 57 10.35 -1.24 -24.07
N VAL A 58 10.43 -2.29 -23.25
CA VAL A 58 9.92 -2.27 -21.87
C VAL A 58 10.65 -1.27 -20.98
N LYS A 59 11.96 -1.11 -21.18
CA LYS A 59 12.76 -0.14 -20.42
C LYS A 59 12.28 1.30 -20.67
N ALA A 60 12.00 1.62 -21.93
CA ALA A 60 11.47 2.93 -22.30
C ALA A 60 10.07 3.16 -21.72
N LEU A 61 9.21 2.16 -21.76
CA LEU A 61 7.86 2.24 -21.14
C LEU A 61 7.95 2.49 -19.64
N ARG A 62 8.83 1.77 -18.94
CA ARG A 62 9.00 1.95 -17.50
C ARG A 62 9.52 3.35 -17.16
N LYS A 63 10.41 3.90 -17.98
CA LYS A 63 10.90 5.27 -17.78
C LYS A 63 9.78 6.30 -17.92
N ILE A 64 8.94 6.16 -18.95
CA ILE A 64 7.79 7.04 -19.15
C ILE A 64 6.83 6.98 -17.96
N ILE A 65 6.55 5.77 -17.47
CA ILE A 65 5.67 5.57 -16.32
C ILE A 65 6.25 6.26 -15.06
N ALA A 66 7.55 6.10 -14.81
CA ALA A 66 8.23 6.74 -13.69
C ALA A 66 8.20 8.27 -13.80
N ASP A 67 8.44 8.82 -14.99
CA ASP A 67 8.40 10.26 -15.23
C ASP A 67 6.99 10.83 -15.00
N ARG A 68 5.97 10.13 -15.47
CA ARG A 68 4.56 10.54 -15.27
C ARG A 68 4.18 10.57 -13.80
N LYS A 69 4.65 9.59 -13.03
CA LYS A 69 4.40 9.54 -11.59
C LYS A 69 5.06 10.71 -10.88
N ARG A 70 6.29 11.03 -11.24
CA ARG A 70 7.03 12.17 -10.67
C ARG A 70 6.31 13.49 -10.96
N ASP A 71 5.88 13.70 -12.20
CA ASP A 71 5.17 14.93 -12.60
C ASP A 71 3.86 15.09 -11.81
N ALA A 72 3.13 14.00 -11.58
CA ALA A 72 1.91 14.03 -10.79
C ALA A 72 2.19 14.37 -9.32
N ASP A 73 3.27 13.82 -8.74
CA ASP A 73 3.68 14.10 -7.37
C ASP A 73 4.13 15.57 -7.21
N ASP A 74 4.88 16.09 -8.17
CA ASP A 74 5.32 17.49 -8.21
C ASP A 74 4.11 18.45 -8.28
N LEU A 75 3.12 18.13 -9.11
CA LEU A 75 1.89 18.90 -9.20
C LEU A 75 1.08 18.90 -7.91
N ALA A 76 0.98 17.74 -7.25
CA ALA A 76 0.30 17.61 -5.98
C ALA A 76 0.98 18.44 -4.89
N GLU A 77 2.31 18.46 -4.86
CA GLU A 77 3.10 19.28 -3.95
C GLU A 77 2.86 20.77 -4.18
N GLU A 78 2.88 21.22 -5.42
CA GLU A 78 2.59 22.60 -5.80
C GLU A 78 1.18 23.02 -5.34
N GLN A 79 0.17 22.18 -5.58
CA GLN A 79 -1.19 22.44 -5.16
C GLN A 79 -1.30 22.57 -3.63
N ALA A 80 -0.60 21.72 -2.88
CA ALA A 80 -0.58 21.78 -1.43
C ALA A 80 0.00 23.09 -0.92
N ILE A 81 1.06 23.59 -1.54
CA ILE A 81 1.68 24.90 -1.20
C ILE A 81 0.72 26.04 -1.51
N VAL A 82 0.05 26.02 -2.67
CA VAL A 82 -0.94 27.02 -3.05
C VAL A 82 -2.09 27.08 -2.04
N GLU A 83 -2.62 25.94 -1.64
CA GLU A 83 -3.69 25.87 -0.64
C GLU A 83 -3.24 26.41 0.73
N LEU A 84 -2.01 26.10 1.13
CA LEU A 84 -1.43 26.62 2.36
C LEU A 84 -1.38 28.16 2.34
N TYR A 85 -0.92 28.74 1.25
CA TYR A 85 -0.82 30.19 1.10
C TYR A 85 -2.20 30.86 1.06
N LYS A 86 -3.16 30.27 0.36
CA LYS A 86 -4.54 30.74 0.36
C LYS A 86 -5.13 30.75 1.76
N SER A 87 -4.92 29.67 2.52
CA SER A 87 -5.39 29.57 3.90
C SER A 87 -4.78 30.68 4.77
N ALA A 88 -3.49 30.94 4.63
CA ALA A 88 -2.81 32.01 5.37
C ALA A 88 -3.35 33.40 5.01
N LEU A 89 -3.76 33.61 3.77
CA LEU A 89 -4.32 34.88 3.27
C LEU A 89 -5.83 35.01 3.53
N GLY A 90 -6.50 33.94 3.97
CA GLY A 90 -7.94 33.96 4.20
C GLY A 90 -8.79 33.95 2.94
N ILE A 91 -8.22 33.41 1.88
CA ILE A 91 -8.92 33.28 0.59
C ILE A 91 -8.94 31.78 0.16
#